data_14bbfc7eb5c4625854b52a356dbb95f7
#
_entry.id   14bbfc7eb5c4625854b52a356dbb95f7
#
_cell.length_a   1.000
_cell.length_b   1.000
_cell.length_c   1.000
_cell.angle_alpha   90.00
_cell.angle_beta   90.00
_cell.angle_gamma   90.00
#
_symmetry.space_group_name_H-M   'P 1'
#
loop_
_entity.id
_entity.type
_entity.pdbx_description
1 polymer ?
#
loop_
_entity_poly.entity_id
_entity_poly.type
_entity_poly.pdbx_seq_one_letter_code
_entity_poly.pdbx_strand_id
1 'polypeptide(L)'
;MRVEHLALWTNRLEELKIFYERYFSAVSNERYHNPQTDFYSYFLTFPDGGPRLELMQMPNIPANANDPHRQALGLIHFAVEVGNEAAVDALTQRFRADGLVIVGEPRRTGDGYYESVVLDPD
;
A
#
# COMPACT_ATOMS: atom_id res chain seq x y z
N MET A 1 -20.72 12.02 -1.35
CA MET A 1 -19.33 12.31 -1.76
C MET A 1 -18.44 11.32 -1.03
N ARG A 2 -17.46 10.72 -1.68
CA ARG A 2 -16.54 9.73 -1.09
C ARG A 2 -15.19 9.83 -1.79
N VAL A 3 -14.13 9.36 -1.12
CA VAL A 3 -12.84 9.13 -1.80
C VAL A 3 -13.04 7.96 -2.75
N GLU A 4 -12.73 8.15 -4.03
CA GLU A 4 -12.91 7.11 -5.05
C GLU A 4 -11.64 6.26 -5.15
N HIS A 5 -10.47 6.90 -5.20
CA HIS A 5 -9.16 6.21 -5.17
C HIS A 5 -8.08 7.08 -4.54
N LEU A 6 -7.00 6.42 -4.14
CA LEU A 6 -5.68 6.99 -3.87
C LEU A 6 -4.74 6.54 -4.98
N ALA A 7 -3.75 7.36 -5.32
CA ALA A 7 -2.79 7.03 -6.37
C ALA A 7 -1.36 7.11 -5.85
N LEU A 8 -0.53 6.13 -6.26
CA LEU A 8 0.89 6.02 -5.92
C LEU A 8 1.72 5.94 -7.20
N TRP A 9 2.79 6.73 -7.28
CA TRP A 9 3.87 6.50 -8.24
C TRP A 9 4.81 5.43 -7.73
N THR A 10 5.25 4.54 -8.61
CA THR A 10 6.21 3.47 -8.30
C THR A 10 7.09 3.14 -9.51
N ASN A 11 8.32 2.75 -9.26
CA ASN A 11 9.19 2.14 -10.25
C ASN A 11 9.12 0.59 -10.22
N ARG A 12 8.30 0.03 -9.30
CA ARG A 12 8.15 -1.40 -9.03
C ARG A 12 6.71 -1.86 -9.19
N LEU A 13 6.07 -1.44 -10.31
CA LEU A 13 4.63 -1.58 -10.54
C LEU A 13 4.11 -3.00 -10.32
N GLU A 14 4.78 -4.02 -10.90
CA GLU A 14 4.35 -5.41 -10.78
C GLU A 14 4.58 -5.97 -9.35
N GLU A 15 5.67 -5.60 -8.71
CA GLU A 15 5.97 -6.05 -7.34
C GLU A 15 4.96 -5.48 -6.36
N LEU A 16 4.63 -4.19 -6.51
CA LEU A 16 3.66 -3.52 -5.65
C LEU A 16 2.25 -4.11 -5.84
N LYS A 17 1.86 -4.38 -7.10
CA LYS A 17 0.61 -5.10 -7.41
C LYS A 17 0.55 -6.44 -6.69
N ILE A 18 1.59 -7.28 -6.85
CA ILE A 18 1.67 -8.61 -6.22
C ILE A 18 1.60 -8.50 -4.69
N PHE A 19 2.24 -7.50 -4.11
CA PHE A 19 2.22 -7.24 -2.68
C PHE A 19 0.77 -7.06 -2.17
N TYR A 20 0.00 -6.16 -2.77
CA TYR A 20 -1.37 -5.90 -2.34
C TYR A 20 -2.32 -7.08 -2.63
N GLU A 21 -2.13 -7.78 -3.75
CA GLU A 21 -2.90 -9.01 -4.04
C GLU A 21 -2.61 -10.11 -3.02
N ARG A 22 -1.33 -10.31 -2.68
CA ARG A 22 -0.88 -11.39 -1.79
C ARG A 22 -1.30 -11.20 -0.34
N TYR A 23 -1.19 -9.97 0.18
CA TYR A 23 -1.37 -9.72 1.61
C TYR A 23 -2.74 -9.19 1.98
N PHE A 24 -3.40 -8.50 1.06
CA PHE A 24 -4.68 -7.85 1.31
C PHE A 24 -5.80 -8.37 0.41
N SER A 25 -5.55 -9.44 -0.34
CA SER A 25 -6.50 -10.04 -1.28
C SER A 25 -7.10 -9.02 -2.27
N ALA A 26 -6.33 -7.98 -2.58
CA ALA A 26 -6.73 -7.01 -3.58
C ALA A 26 -6.84 -7.67 -4.95
N VAL A 27 -7.71 -7.14 -5.79
CA VAL A 27 -7.90 -7.61 -7.17
C VAL A 27 -7.57 -6.46 -8.12
N SER A 28 -6.61 -6.67 -9.02
CA SER A 28 -6.26 -5.71 -10.05
C SER A 28 -7.13 -5.86 -11.31
N ASN A 29 -7.36 -4.73 -11.99
CA ASN A 29 -7.81 -4.74 -13.38
C ASN A 29 -6.67 -5.18 -14.33
N GLU A 30 -6.96 -5.22 -15.62
CA GLU A 30 -5.93 -5.35 -16.66
C GLU A 30 -5.02 -4.12 -16.68
N ARG A 31 -3.73 -4.34 -16.98
CA ARG A 31 -2.76 -3.26 -17.06
C ARG A 31 -3.14 -2.28 -18.16
N TYR A 32 -3.32 -1.03 -17.79
CA TYR A 32 -3.44 0.06 -18.74
C TYR A 32 -2.07 0.51 -19.22
N HIS A 33 -1.96 0.86 -20.51
CA HIS A 33 -0.75 1.46 -21.10
C HIS A 33 -1.14 2.61 -22.03
N ASN A 34 -0.51 3.75 -21.83
CA ASN A 34 -0.54 4.86 -22.80
C ASN A 34 0.81 4.94 -23.52
N PRO A 35 0.90 4.54 -24.79
CA PRO A 35 2.17 4.49 -25.52
C PRO A 35 2.75 5.88 -25.85
N GLN A 36 1.98 6.93 -25.78
CA GLN A 36 2.47 8.30 -26.04
C GLN A 36 3.34 8.84 -24.92
N THR A 37 3.02 8.46 -23.69
CA THR A 37 3.71 8.91 -22.47
C THR A 37 4.48 7.80 -21.77
N ASP A 38 4.36 6.57 -22.26
CA ASP A 38 4.86 5.35 -21.62
C ASP A 38 4.34 5.21 -20.17
N PHE A 39 3.10 5.64 -19.97
CA PHE A 39 2.40 5.55 -18.68
C PHE A 39 1.72 4.19 -18.54
N TYR A 40 1.90 3.57 -17.38
CA TYR A 40 1.24 2.32 -17.00
C TYR A 40 0.48 2.51 -15.69
N SER A 41 -0.67 1.83 -15.56
CA SER A 41 -1.34 1.76 -14.28
C SER A 41 -2.14 0.48 -14.06
N TYR A 42 -2.35 0.18 -12.77
CA TYR A 42 -3.33 -0.77 -12.26
C TYR A 42 -4.25 -0.07 -11.27
N PHE A 43 -5.51 -0.45 -11.27
CA PHE A 43 -6.44 -0.17 -10.18
C PHE A 43 -6.65 -1.44 -9.36
N LEU A 44 -6.42 -1.33 -8.07
CA LEU A 44 -6.65 -2.41 -7.11
C LEU A 44 -7.93 -2.15 -6.33
N THR A 45 -8.77 -3.19 -6.21
CA THR A 45 -10.01 -3.16 -5.43
C THR A 45 -9.87 -4.13 -4.27
N PHE A 46 -10.20 -3.69 -3.06
CA PHE A 46 -10.18 -4.51 -1.86
C PHE A 46 -11.50 -5.27 -1.68
N PRO A 47 -11.49 -6.48 -1.04
CA PRO A 47 -12.67 -7.34 -0.95
C PRO A 47 -13.89 -6.68 -0.33
N ASP A 48 -13.68 -5.91 0.74
CA ASP A 48 -14.77 -5.25 1.49
C ASP A 48 -15.14 -3.87 0.93
N GLY A 49 -14.61 -3.51 -0.24
CA GLY A 49 -14.87 -2.23 -0.89
C GLY A 49 -14.00 -1.10 -0.35
N GLY A 50 -14.54 0.12 -0.37
CA GLY A 50 -13.79 1.32 -0.02
C GLY A 50 -13.13 2.00 -1.22
N PRO A 51 -12.17 2.91 -1.00
CA PRO A 51 -11.38 3.52 -2.07
C PRO A 51 -10.53 2.48 -2.78
N ARG A 52 -10.39 2.65 -4.11
CA ARG A 52 -9.43 1.86 -4.87
C ARG A 52 -8.01 2.40 -4.65
N LEU A 53 -7.02 1.61 -4.94
CA LEU A 53 -5.62 2.02 -5.01
C LEU A 53 -5.17 2.00 -6.47
N GLU A 54 -4.74 3.14 -7.01
CA GLU A 54 -4.12 3.22 -8.33
C GLU A 54 -2.60 3.17 -8.18
N LEU A 55 -1.99 2.19 -8.79
CA LEU A 55 -0.54 2.09 -8.91
C LEU A 55 -0.13 2.62 -10.28
N MET A 56 0.78 3.57 -10.31
CA MET A 56 1.18 4.27 -11.54
C MET A 56 2.69 4.19 -11.76
N GLN A 57 3.08 4.01 -13.02
CA GLN A 57 4.47 4.05 -13.46
C GLN A 57 4.60 4.89 -14.73
N MET A 58 5.61 5.73 -14.77
CA MET A 58 5.97 6.53 -15.94
C MET A 58 7.46 6.89 -15.86
N PRO A 59 8.16 7.03 -17.02
CA PRO A 59 9.54 7.51 -17.03
C PRO A 59 9.70 8.89 -16.38
N ASN A 60 10.86 9.11 -15.78
CA ASN A 60 11.27 10.42 -15.23
C ASN A 60 10.46 10.92 -14.01
N ILE A 61 9.69 10.08 -13.35
CA ILE A 61 9.16 10.40 -12.03
C ILE A 61 10.31 10.29 -11.01
N PRO A 62 10.65 11.37 -10.30
CA PRO A 62 11.74 11.33 -9.34
C PRO A 62 11.38 10.45 -8.13
N ALA A 63 12.40 9.84 -7.53
CA ALA A 63 12.22 9.07 -6.31
C ALA A 63 11.68 9.96 -5.19
N ASN A 64 10.82 9.38 -4.35
CA ASN A 64 10.34 10.01 -3.13
C ASN A 64 11.51 10.16 -2.13
N ALA A 65 11.59 11.30 -1.48
CA ALA A 65 12.58 11.57 -0.42
C ALA A 65 12.02 11.28 0.99
N ASN A 66 10.84 10.69 1.10
CA ASN A 66 10.25 10.34 2.40
C ASN A 66 11.07 9.25 3.08
N ASP A 67 11.32 9.47 4.36
CA ASP A 67 11.98 8.54 5.25
C ASP A 67 10.98 8.14 6.35
N PRO A 68 10.68 6.85 6.56
CA PRO A 68 9.75 6.42 7.59
C PRO A 68 10.17 6.82 9.00
N HIS A 69 11.45 7.12 9.21
CA HIS A 69 12.01 7.59 10.48
C HIS A 69 12.14 9.13 10.55
N ARG A 70 11.95 9.83 9.43
CA ARG A 70 12.02 11.29 9.34
C ARG A 70 10.87 11.81 8.49
N GLN A 71 9.70 11.85 9.09
CA GLN A 71 8.45 12.20 8.41
C GLN A 71 8.42 13.67 7.96
N ALA A 72 7.79 13.94 6.83
CA ALA A 72 7.53 15.25 6.28
C ALA A 72 6.01 15.54 6.24
N LEU A 73 5.65 16.80 6.00
CA LEU A 73 4.24 17.17 5.80
C LEU A 73 3.67 16.55 4.53
N GLY A 74 2.43 16.13 4.57
CA GLY A 74 1.69 15.56 3.44
C GLY A 74 1.08 14.20 3.76
N LEU A 75 0.73 13.43 2.73
CA LEU A 75 0.27 12.06 2.89
C LEU A 75 1.47 11.18 3.26
N ILE A 76 1.40 10.53 4.41
CA ILE A 76 2.51 9.77 4.98
C ILE A 76 2.24 8.26 4.95
N HIS A 77 0.99 7.86 5.10
CA HIS A 77 0.54 6.48 5.04
C HIS A 77 -0.95 6.41 4.73
N PHE A 78 -1.44 5.24 4.42
CA PHE A 78 -2.84 4.88 4.50
C PHE A 78 -2.99 3.59 5.30
N ALA A 79 -4.17 3.38 5.89
CA ALA A 79 -4.45 2.20 6.68
C ALA A 79 -5.37 1.24 5.93
N VAL A 80 -5.08 -0.06 6.09
CA VAL A 80 -5.95 -1.15 5.61
C VAL A 80 -6.54 -1.84 6.82
N GLU A 81 -7.86 -1.85 6.92
CA GLU A 81 -8.56 -2.61 7.96
C GLU A 81 -8.51 -4.11 7.62
N VAL A 82 -8.11 -4.94 8.60
CA VAL A 82 -7.98 -6.38 8.45
C VAL A 82 -8.90 -7.17 9.37
N GLY A 83 -9.85 -6.48 10.03
CA GLY A 83 -10.96 -7.04 10.76
C GLY A 83 -10.80 -7.07 12.29
N ASN A 84 -9.72 -7.60 12.84
CA ASN A 84 -9.53 -7.71 14.29
C ASN A 84 -8.04 -7.77 14.68
N GLU A 85 -7.77 -7.68 15.99
CA GLU A 85 -6.41 -7.68 16.56
C GLU A 85 -5.63 -8.95 16.19
N ALA A 86 -6.27 -10.12 16.23
CA ALA A 86 -5.61 -11.38 15.88
C ALA A 86 -5.21 -11.41 14.38
N ALA A 87 -5.99 -10.78 13.51
CA ALA A 87 -5.64 -10.64 12.09
C ALA A 87 -4.46 -9.68 11.89
N VAL A 88 -4.37 -8.60 12.65
CA VAL A 88 -3.20 -7.70 12.64
C VAL A 88 -1.94 -8.46 13.06
N ASP A 89 -2.01 -9.22 14.16
CA ASP A 89 -0.88 -10.01 14.65
C ASP A 89 -0.44 -11.07 13.62
N ALA A 90 -1.40 -11.84 13.10
CA ALA A 90 -1.13 -12.89 12.12
C ALA A 90 -0.51 -12.33 10.83
N LEU A 91 -1.05 -11.23 10.32
CA LEU A 91 -0.52 -10.58 9.12
C LEU A 91 0.87 -9.99 9.36
N THR A 92 1.11 -9.38 10.52
CA THR A 92 2.43 -8.87 10.89
C THR A 92 3.47 -9.99 10.98
N GLN A 93 3.12 -11.14 11.54
CA GLN A 93 4.01 -12.31 11.55
C GLN A 93 4.32 -12.83 10.14
N ARG A 94 3.32 -12.82 9.26
CA ARG A 94 3.51 -13.19 7.85
C ARG A 94 4.45 -12.20 7.14
N PHE A 95 4.28 -10.90 7.32
CA PHE A 95 5.19 -9.88 6.80
C PHE A 95 6.62 -10.13 7.27
N ARG A 96 6.82 -10.41 8.55
CA ARG A 96 8.13 -10.71 9.13
C ARG A 96 8.75 -11.96 8.53
N ALA A 97 7.98 -13.05 8.41
CA ALA A 97 8.44 -14.30 7.82
C ALA A 97 8.86 -14.14 6.36
N ASP A 98 8.20 -13.26 5.61
CA ASP A 98 8.50 -12.94 4.21
C ASP A 98 9.59 -11.85 4.06
N GLY A 99 10.18 -11.38 5.18
CA GLY A 99 11.31 -10.44 5.19
C GLY A 99 10.94 -8.98 4.96
N LEU A 100 9.66 -8.61 5.12
CA LEU A 100 9.22 -7.21 5.02
C LEU A 100 9.62 -6.41 6.26
N VAL A 101 9.82 -5.11 6.06
CA VAL A 101 10.26 -4.20 7.13
C VAL A 101 9.06 -3.77 7.97
N ILE A 102 9.05 -4.19 9.25
CA ILE A 102 8.07 -3.75 10.25
C ILE A 102 8.63 -2.50 10.93
N VAL A 103 8.01 -1.35 10.67
CA VAL A 103 8.39 -0.06 11.27
C VAL A 103 7.74 0.13 12.64
N GLY A 104 6.53 -0.40 12.81
CA GLY A 104 5.80 -0.40 14.08
C GLY A 104 5.22 -1.76 14.41
N GLU A 105 5.60 -2.31 15.56
CA GLU A 105 5.04 -3.57 16.06
C GLU A 105 3.56 -3.43 16.40
N PRO A 106 2.78 -4.54 16.40
CA PRO A 106 1.39 -4.52 16.82
C PRO A 106 1.23 -3.87 18.19
N ARG A 107 0.40 -2.85 18.28
CA ARG A 107 0.17 -2.10 19.50
C ARG A 107 -1.20 -1.42 19.48
N ARG A 108 -1.71 -1.12 20.67
CA ARG A 108 -2.87 -0.23 20.80
C ARG A 108 -2.41 1.22 20.82
N THR A 109 -3.00 2.04 19.97
CA THR A 109 -2.74 3.49 19.90
C THR A 109 -3.55 4.25 20.93
N GLY A 110 -3.17 5.49 21.21
CA GLY A 110 -3.85 6.34 22.19
C GLY A 110 -5.29 6.73 21.79
N ASP A 111 -5.63 6.65 20.51
CA ASP A 111 -6.96 6.88 19.95
C ASP A 111 -7.79 5.59 19.79
N GLY A 112 -7.26 4.44 20.26
CA GLY A 112 -7.99 3.20 20.42
C GLY A 112 -7.86 2.17 19.29
N TYR A 113 -7.09 2.44 18.24
CA TYR A 113 -6.81 1.46 17.19
C TYR A 113 -5.79 0.42 17.66
N TYR A 114 -5.90 -0.77 17.11
CA TYR A 114 -4.86 -1.80 17.21
C TYR A 114 -4.23 -1.98 15.82
N GLU A 115 -2.96 -1.66 15.71
CA GLU A 115 -2.28 -1.58 14.42
C GLU A 115 -0.83 -2.02 14.47
N SER A 116 -0.28 -2.39 13.32
CA SER A 116 1.14 -2.46 13.03
C SER A 116 1.46 -1.58 11.81
N VAL A 117 2.72 -1.24 11.63
CA VAL A 117 3.19 -0.45 10.49
C VAL A 117 4.22 -1.26 9.72
N VAL A 118 3.99 -1.43 8.43
CA VAL A 118 4.86 -2.16 7.51
C VAL A 118 5.20 -1.27 6.32
N LEU A 119 6.41 -1.42 5.78
CA LEU A 119 6.76 -0.83 4.48
C LEU A 119 6.34 -1.78 3.36
N ASP A 120 5.75 -1.22 2.32
CA ASP A 120 5.55 -1.93 1.07
C ASP A 120 6.88 -2.01 0.28
N PRO A 121 6.91 -2.64 -0.90
CA PRO A 121 8.17 -2.83 -1.64
C PRO A 121 8.84 -1.55 -2.18
N ASP A 122 8.16 -0.38 -2.16
CA ASP A 122 8.67 0.84 -2.83
C ASP A 122 9.19 1.93 -1.88
#